data_e49c43d546e3d15e8f1f1b23450d1270
#
_entry.id   e49c43d546e3d15e8f1f1b23450d1270
#
_cell.length_a   1.000
_cell.length_b   1.000
_cell.length_c   1.000
_cell.angle_alpha   90.00
_cell.angle_beta   90.00
_cell.angle_gamma   90.00
#
_symmetry.space_group_name_H-M   'P 1'
#
loop_
_entity.id
_entity.type
_entity.pdbx_description
1 polymer ?
#
loop_
_entity_poly.entity_id
_entity_poly.type
_entity_poly.pdbx_seq_one_letter_code
_entity_poly.pdbx_strand_id
1 'polypeptide(L)'
;MKNIYFMSDAHLAFKEDEAEKEKRKKLLDFLEYLVSDGKTGELYILGDLFDFWFEWYHVIPRYWFPIFFQFKKMIDAGITINFITGNHDFYTGKYLEKEIGIRCFKEQCEFEINSKRFFAAHGDGYAREDRGYRLLKKFLRNPVSTFLYRTFISPDLGMLIARWASHSSRRLVKIEKHAWAEEYYRFAQGKFSAGFDYVVLGHIHFPMIKEEQNSGKTYVNCGDWITHFTYALYDGQQLMLKQWGEKNKR
;
A
#
# COMPACT_ATOMS: atom_id res chain seq x y z
N MET A 1 -0.73 -21.74 12.33
CA MET A 1 -1.36 -20.43 12.09
C MET A 1 -0.87 -19.93 10.75
N LYS A 2 -1.71 -19.17 10.01
CA LYS A 2 -1.30 -18.60 8.72
C LYS A 2 -0.64 -17.24 8.94
N ASN A 3 0.36 -16.94 8.12
CA ASN A 3 1.11 -15.70 8.12
C ASN A 3 0.29 -14.55 7.54
N ILE A 4 0.56 -13.33 8.00
CA ILE A 4 -0.01 -12.08 7.46
C ILE A 4 1.13 -11.22 6.93
N TYR A 5 0.98 -10.79 5.69
CA TYR A 5 1.95 -9.96 5.00
C TYR A 5 1.40 -8.56 4.78
N PHE A 6 2.28 -7.56 4.85
CA PHE A 6 1.96 -6.17 4.57
C PHE A 6 2.99 -5.61 3.59
N MET A 7 2.52 -4.93 2.55
CA MET A 7 3.37 -4.22 1.59
C MET A 7 2.77 -2.86 1.26
N SER A 8 3.57 -1.96 0.70
CA SER A 8 3.16 -0.61 0.35
C SER A 8 4.00 -0.06 -0.80
N ASP A 9 3.51 1.00 -1.45
CA ASP A 9 4.30 1.89 -2.30
C ASP A 9 5.04 1.18 -3.45
N ALA A 10 4.33 0.37 -4.24
CA ALA A 10 4.91 -0.26 -5.43
C ALA A 10 4.93 0.68 -6.64
N HIS A 11 4.01 1.67 -6.68
CA HIS A 11 3.93 2.67 -7.74
C HIS A 11 4.13 2.07 -9.14
N LEU A 12 3.32 1.07 -9.48
CA LEU A 12 3.35 0.44 -10.79
C LEU A 12 3.02 1.47 -11.87
N ALA A 13 3.98 1.75 -12.73
CA ALA A 13 3.89 2.82 -13.71
C ALA A 13 3.34 2.35 -15.06
N PHE A 14 2.81 3.29 -15.85
CA PHE A 14 2.32 3.07 -17.22
C PHE A 14 3.46 3.11 -18.25
N LYS A 15 4.55 2.43 -17.99
CA LYS A 15 5.71 2.38 -18.88
C LYS A 15 6.28 0.98 -18.94
N GLU A 16 7.05 0.72 -19.99
CA GLU A 16 7.64 -0.57 -20.31
C GLU A 16 9.18 -0.51 -20.39
N ASP A 17 9.79 0.42 -19.61
CA ASP A 17 11.26 0.43 -19.50
C ASP A 17 11.76 -0.75 -18.64
N GLU A 18 13.05 -1.06 -18.75
CA GLU A 18 13.64 -2.23 -18.09
C GLU A 18 13.52 -2.16 -16.56
N ALA A 19 13.63 -0.97 -15.97
CA ALA A 19 13.49 -0.79 -14.52
C ALA A 19 12.06 -1.13 -14.05
N GLU A 20 11.04 -0.72 -14.81
CA GLU A 20 9.65 -1.04 -14.48
C GLU A 20 9.34 -2.51 -14.69
N LYS A 21 9.88 -3.12 -15.75
CA LYS A 21 9.73 -4.57 -16.00
C LYS A 21 10.36 -5.38 -14.88
N GLU A 22 11.57 -5.02 -14.44
CA GLU A 22 12.26 -5.69 -13.34
C GLU A 22 11.49 -5.55 -12.01
N LYS A 23 10.98 -4.34 -11.71
CA LYS A 23 10.15 -4.09 -10.54
C LYS A 23 8.88 -4.96 -10.53
N ARG A 24 8.15 -4.99 -11.66
CA ARG A 24 6.96 -5.83 -11.83
C ARG A 24 7.30 -7.31 -11.67
N LYS A 25 8.41 -7.74 -12.25
CA LYS A 25 8.85 -9.13 -12.10
C LYS A 25 9.10 -9.48 -10.64
N LYS A 26 9.85 -8.67 -9.91
CA LYS A 26 10.10 -8.89 -8.47
C LYS A 26 8.82 -8.95 -7.64
N LEU A 27 7.85 -8.07 -7.97
CA LEU A 27 6.55 -8.09 -7.30
C LEU A 27 5.78 -9.37 -7.62
N LEU A 28 5.72 -9.77 -8.88
CA LEU A 28 5.05 -11.01 -9.29
C LEU A 28 5.71 -12.24 -8.66
N ASP A 29 7.03 -12.31 -8.63
CA ASP A 29 7.79 -13.39 -7.99
C ASP A 29 7.47 -13.48 -6.47
N PHE A 30 7.33 -12.34 -5.80
CA PHE A 30 6.90 -12.29 -4.40
C PHE A 30 5.46 -12.77 -4.21
N LEU A 31 4.52 -12.29 -5.02
CA LEU A 31 3.12 -12.71 -4.94
C LEU A 31 2.96 -14.21 -5.23
N GLU A 32 3.74 -14.75 -6.17
CA GLU A 32 3.77 -16.19 -6.46
C GLU A 32 4.35 -16.98 -5.27
N TYR A 33 5.40 -16.46 -4.64
CA TYR A 33 5.93 -17.05 -3.40
C TYR A 33 4.87 -17.12 -2.31
N LEU A 34 4.05 -16.07 -2.12
CA LEU A 34 2.98 -16.07 -1.13
C LEU A 34 1.93 -17.17 -1.37
N VAL A 35 1.72 -17.56 -2.63
CA VAL A 35 0.87 -18.72 -2.97
C VAL A 35 1.57 -20.03 -2.64
N SER A 36 2.85 -20.13 -3.02
CA SER A 36 3.59 -21.40 -2.98
C SER A 36 4.07 -21.80 -1.58
N ASP A 37 4.23 -20.84 -0.66
CA ASP A 37 4.71 -21.13 0.71
C ASP A 37 3.69 -21.92 1.55
N GLY A 38 2.41 -21.91 1.15
CA GLY A 38 1.31 -22.62 1.81
C GLY A 38 0.96 -22.09 3.20
N LYS A 39 1.65 -21.08 3.69
CA LYS A 39 1.50 -20.48 5.03
C LYS A 39 0.77 -19.14 5.01
N THR A 40 0.69 -18.49 3.87
CA THR A 40 0.05 -17.18 3.73
C THR A 40 -1.46 -17.28 3.98
N GLY A 41 -1.99 -16.44 4.84
CA GLY A 41 -3.42 -16.27 5.10
C GLY A 41 -3.97 -14.99 4.52
N GLU A 42 -3.25 -13.90 4.76
CA GLU A 42 -3.69 -12.58 4.35
C GLU A 42 -2.53 -11.75 3.79
N LEU A 43 -2.83 -10.93 2.80
CA LEU A 43 -1.97 -9.87 2.29
C LEU A 43 -2.69 -8.52 2.47
N TYR A 44 -2.05 -7.58 3.17
CA TYR A 44 -2.46 -6.19 3.25
C TYR A 44 -1.59 -5.35 2.32
N ILE A 45 -2.22 -4.65 1.40
CA ILE A 45 -1.59 -3.66 0.51
C ILE A 45 -1.96 -2.28 1.05
N LEU A 46 -0.97 -1.57 1.59
CA LEU A 46 -1.16 -0.31 2.30
C LEU A 46 -1.05 0.90 1.35
N GLY A 47 -1.76 0.85 0.24
CA GLY A 47 -1.86 1.93 -0.73
C GLY A 47 -0.66 2.10 -1.66
N ASP A 48 -0.84 2.98 -2.63
CA ASP A 48 0.15 3.34 -3.66
C ASP A 48 0.74 2.12 -4.38
N LEU A 49 -0.11 1.10 -4.62
CA LEU A 49 0.25 -0.03 -5.46
C LEU A 49 0.48 0.43 -6.89
N PHE A 50 -0.34 1.36 -7.35
CA PHE A 50 -0.26 1.95 -8.68
C PHE A 50 0.25 3.39 -8.62
N ASP A 51 1.00 3.80 -9.64
CA ASP A 51 1.38 5.21 -9.84
C ASP A 51 0.17 6.13 -10.00
N PHE A 52 -0.90 5.56 -10.52
CA PHE A 52 -2.24 6.13 -10.56
C PHE A 52 -3.26 5.04 -10.82
N TRP A 53 -4.31 5.00 -10.01
CA TRP A 53 -5.46 4.15 -10.25
C TRP A 53 -6.74 4.99 -10.23
N PHE A 54 -7.53 4.84 -11.29
CA PHE A 54 -8.87 5.37 -11.37
C PHE A 54 -9.74 4.41 -12.20
N GLU A 55 -10.94 4.10 -11.72
CA GLU A 55 -11.86 3.19 -12.39
C GLU A 55 -12.87 3.97 -13.22
N TRP A 56 -12.79 3.88 -14.55
CA TRP A 56 -13.82 4.36 -15.47
C TRP A 56 -14.98 3.36 -15.54
N TYR A 57 -16.09 3.73 -16.21
CA TYR A 57 -17.29 2.88 -16.25
C TYR A 57 -17.06 1.52 -16.93
N HIS A 58 -16.28 1.49 -18.00
CA HIS A 58 -16.10 0.31 -18.85
C HIS A 58 -14.63 0.02 -19.20
N VAL A 59 -13.70 0.76 -18.63
CA VAL A 59 -12.27 0.65 -19.00
C VAL A 59 -11.41 0.62 -17.76
N ILE A 60 -10.50 -0.34 -17.74
CA ILE A 60 -9.42 -0.43 -16.77
C ILE A 60 -8.08 -0.46 -17.51
N PRO A 61 -6.99 0.06 -16.93
CA PRO A 61 -5.69 0.06 -17.57
C PRO A 61 -5.13 -1.34 -17.77
N ARG A 62 -4.83 -1.70 -19.02
CA ARG A 62 -4.34 -3.04 -19.41
C ARG A 62 -3.00 -3.45 -18.80
N TYR A 63 -2.16 -2.46 -18.43
CA TYR A 63 -0.81 -2.68 -17.91
C TYR A 63 -0.76 -3.55 -16.65
N TRP A 64 -1.85 -3.56 -15.88
CA TRP A 64 -1.89 -4.25 -14.58
C TRP A 64 -2.58 -5.61 -14.65
N PHE A 65 -2.96 -6.06 -15.84
CA PHE A 65 -3.56 -7.38 -16.01
C PHE A 65 -2.74 -8.51 -15.34
N PRO A 66 -1.40 -8.59 -15.49
CA PRO A 66 -0.62 -9.63 -14.84
C PRO A 66 -0.73 -9.61 -13.31
N ILE A 67 -0.82 -8.42 -12.70
CA ILE A 67 -0.99 -8.25 -11.25
C ILE A 67 -2.39 -8.71 -10.82
N PHE A 68 -3.43 -8.31 -11.53
CA PHE A 68 -4.80 -8.74 -11.22
C PHE A 68 -4.97 -10.25 -11.40
N PHE A 69 -4.36 -10.82 -12.42
CA PHE A 69 -4.35 -12.26 -12.63
C PHE A 69 -3.68 -12.99 -11.45
N GLN A 70 -2.56 -12.47 -10.95
CA GLN A 70 -1.88 -13.04 -9.79
C GLN A 70 -2.71 -12.88 -8.51
N PHE A 71 -3.37 -11.73 -8.31
CA PHE A 71 -4.30 -11.56 -7.18
C PHE A 71 -5.44 -12.57 -7.24
N LYS A 72 -6.00 -12.81 -8.43
CA LYS A 72 -7.04 -13.82 -8.58
C LYS A 72 -6.56 -15.22 -8.19
N LYS A 73 -5.36 -15.61 -8.64
CA LYS A 73 -4.73 -16.89 -8.21
C LYS A 73 -4.57 -16.98 -6.69
N MET A 74 -4.13 -15.88 -6.04
CA MET A 74 -3.99 -15.83 -4.58
C MET A 74 -5.33 -16.06 -3.88
N ILE A 75 -6.39 -15.38 -4.35
CA ILE A 75 -7.74 -15.51 -3.78
C ILE A 75 -8.28 -16.93 -3.99
N ASP A 76 -8.10 -17.51 -5.17
CA ASP A 76 -8.50 -18.88 -5.49
C ASP A 76 -7.71 -19.92 -4.66
N ALA A 77 -6.49 -19.59 -4.22
CA ALA A 77 -5.70 -20.37 -3.26
C ALA A 77 -6.12 -20.15 -1.78
N GLY A 78 -7.16 -19.32 -1.53
CA GLY A 78 -7.68 -19.06 -0.19
C GLY A 78 -6.93 -17.98 0.59
N ILE A 79 -6.14 -17.14 -0.08
CA ILE A 79 -5.47 -15.98 0.52
C ILE A 79 -6.41 -14.77 0.45
N THR A 80 -6.67 -14.12 1.58
CA THR A 80 -7.43 -12.88 1.61
C THR A 80 -6.53 -11.70 1.25
N ILE A 81 -6.96 -10.87 0.30
CA ILE A 81 -6.26 -9.63 -0.05
C ILE A 81 -7.06 -8.44 0.48
N ASN A 82 -6.41 -7.63 1.29
CA ASN A 82 -6.94 -6.41 1.89
C ASN A 82 -6.18 -5.21 1.28
N PHE A 83 -6.90 -4.31 0.62
CA PHE A 83 -6.31 -3.14 -0.05
C PHE A 83 -6.77 -1.86 0.66
N ILE A 84 -5.85 -1.12 1.22
CA ILE A 84 -6.09 0.20 1.81
C ILE A 84 -5.67 1.25 0.79
N THR A 85 -6.54 2.19 0.46
CA THR A 85 -6.23 3.18 -0.58
C THR A 85 -5.14 4.16 -0.13
N GLY A 86 -4.21 4.46 -1.02
CA GLY A 86 -3.21 5.51 -0.87
C GLY A 86 -3.63 6.83 -1.54
N ASN A 87 -2.65 7.67 -1.79
CA ASN A 87 -2.87 8.94 -2.46
C ASN A 87 -2.82 8.85 -3.99
N HIS A 88 -2.19 7.83 -4.55
CA HIS A 88 -2.14 7.57 -5.99
C HIS A 88 -3.26 6.66 -6.48
N ASP A 89 -3.87 5.87 -5.60
CA ASP A 89 -4.92 4.92 -5.91
C ASP A 89 -6.16 5.09 -5.01
N PHE A 90 -6.55 6.33 -4.78
CA PHE A 90 -7.62 6.73 -3.86
C PHE A 90 -9.03 6.35 -4.32
N TYR A 91 -9.25 6.04 -5.60
CA TYR A 91 -10.57 5.71 -6.16
C TYR A 91 -10.58 4.29 -6.74
N THR A 92 -10.96 3.32 -5.94
CA THR A 92 -10.96 1.89 -6.31
C THR A 92 -12.21 1.46 -7.09
N GLY A 93 -13.29 2.23 -7.05
CA GLY A 93 -14.55 1.84 -7.70
C GLY A 93 -15.11 0.53 -7.15
N LYS A 94 -15.51 -0.38 -8.04
CA LYS A 94 -16.08 -1.69 -7.70
C LYS A 94 -15.31 -2.86 -8.32
N TYR A 95 -14.42 -2.60 -9.26
CA TYR A 95 -13.72 -3.64 -10.02
C TYR A 95 -12.86 -4.53 -9.11
N LEU A 96 -12.06 -3.91 -8.25
CA LEU A 96 -11.19 -4.68 -7.33
C LEU A 96 -12.00 -5.57 -6.38
N GLU A 97 -13.15 -5.10 -5.91
CA GLU A 97 -13.99 -5.87 -4.99
C GLU A 97 -14.82 -6.94 -5.71
N LYS A 98 -15.50 -6.56 -6.80
CA LYS A 98 -16.50 -7.44 -7.43
C LYS A 98 -15.89 -8.44 -8.41
N GLU A 99 -14.89 -8.01 -9.20
CA GLU A 99 -14.33 -8.84 -10.27
C GLU A 99 -13.09 -9.59 -9.78
N ILE A 100 -12.23 -8.93 -9.01
CA ILE A 100 -11.03 -9.57 -8.48
C ILE A 100 -11.31 -10.30 -7.16
N GLY A 101 -12.11 -9.70 -6.26
CA GLY A 101 -12.44 -10.27 -4.94
C GLY A 101 -11.56 -9.71 -3.80
N ILE A 102 -10.95 -8.54 -4.00
CA ILE A 102 -10.13 -7.84 -3.00
C ILE A 102 -11.06 -7.09 -2.03
N ARG A 103 -10.74 -7.07 -0.75
CA ARG A 103 -11.42 -6.21 0.24
C ARG A 103 -10.79 -4.84 0.25
N CYS A 104 -11.56 -3.77 -0.07
CA CYS A 104 -11.05 -2.41 -0.16
C CYS A 104 -11.44 -1.55 1.05
N PHE A 105 -10.46 -0.83 1.60
CA PHE A 105 -10.60 0.11 2.72
C PHE A 105 -10.14 1.49 2.29
N LYS A 106 -10.92 2.54 2.65
CA LYS A 106 -10.67 3.90 2.15
C LYS A 106 -9.51 4.63 2.82
N GLU A 107 -9.24 4.36 4.09
CA GLU A 107 -8.23 5.12 4.85
C GLU A 107 -7.39 4.24 5.77
N GLN A 108 -8.03 3.33 6.49
CA GLN A 108 -7.40 2.46 7.48
C GLN A 108 -8.18 1.17 7.64
N CYS A 109 -7.50 0.17 8.17
CA CYS A 109 -8.09 -1.07 8.60
C CYS A 109 -7.64 -1.36 10.03
N GLU A 110 -8.60 -1.66 10.90
CA GLU A 110 -8.35 -2.07 12.29
C GLU A 110 -8.88 -3.49 12.45
N PHE A 111 -8.08 -4.37 13.01
CA PHE A 111 -8.45 -5.76 13.19
C PHE A 111 -7.71 -6.36 14.39
N GLU A 112 -8.18 -7.53 14.83
CA GLU A 112 -7.59 -8.25 15.95
C GLU A 112 -7.27 -9.70 15.53
N ILE A 113 -6.08 -10.14 15.90
CA ILE A 113 -5.62 -11.52 15.70
C ILE A 113 -4.83 -11.93 16.95
N ASN A 114 -5.18 -13.09 17.53
CA ASN A 114 -4.55 -13.61 18.74
C ASN A 114 -4.56 -12.62 19.91
N SER A 115 -5.67 -11.93 20.10
CA SER A 115 -5.80 -10.86 21.11
C SER A 115 -4.80 -9.72 20.95
N LYS A 116 -4.21 -9.57 19.74
CA LYS A 116 -3.36 -8.46 19.35
C LYS A 116 -4.11 -7.55 18.38
N ARG A 117 -4.17 -6.26 18.71
CA ARG A 117 -4.87 -5.25 17.92
C ARG A 117 -3.91 -4.59 16.94
N PHE A 118 -4.29 -4.63 15.67
CA PHE A 118 -3.56 -4.03 14.55
C PHE A 118 -4.24 -2.76 14.06
N PHE A 119 -3.44 -1.75 13.77
CA PHE A 119 -3.80 -0.59 12.99
C PHE A 119 -2.97 -0.57 11.71
N ALA A 120 -3.62 -0.64 10.56
CA ALA A 120 -2.97 -0.61 9.26
C ALA A 120 -3.54 0.54 8.41
N ALA A 121 -2.67 1.35 7.80
CA ALA A 121 -3.06 2.47 6.95
C ALA A 121 -1.95 2.81 5.96
N HIS A 122 -2.28 3.55 4.90
CA HIS A 122 -1.24 4.10 4.02
C HIS A 122 -0.38 5.13 4.77
N GLY A 123 -1.00 6.10 5.42
CA GLY A 123 -0.29 7.09 6.24
C GLY A 123 -0.31 8.49 5.66
N ASP A 124 -0.82 8.69 4.45
CA ASP A 124 -0.90 9.99 3.80
C ASP A 124 -1.71 11.01 4.64
N GLY A 125 -1.10 12.18 4.90
CA GLY A 125 -1.70 13.24 5.71
C GLY A 125 -1.56 13.07 7.23
N TYR A 126 -0.76 12.11 7.72
CA TYR A 126 -0.50 11.96 9.16
C TYR A 126 0.61 12.90 9.66
N ALA A 127 1.50 13.37 8.79
CA ALA A 127 2.44 14.41 9.13
C ALA A 127 1.73 15.76 9.37
N ARG A 128 2.19 16.55 10.36
CA ARG A 128 1.56 17.81 10.75
C ARG A 128 1.59 18.86 9.64
N GLU A 129 2.65 18.89 8.85
CA GLU A 129 2.89 19.89 7.81
C GLU A 129 2.07 19.65 6.53
N ASP A 130 1.37 18.54 6.41
CA ASP A 130 0.67 18.10 5.21
C ASP A 130 -0.74 18.73 5.02
N ARG A 131 -0.91 20.00 5.47
CA ARG A 131 -2.21 20.70 5.42
C ARG A 131 -2.72 20.90 3.99
N GLY A 132 -1.83 21.28 3.08
CA GLY A 132 -2.17 21.49 1.66
C GLY A 132 -2.61 20.18 1.01
N TYR A 133 -1.90 19.11 1.28
CA TYR A 133 -2.26 17.78 0.79
C TYR A 133 -3.62 17.32 1.35
N ARG A 134 -3.90 17.52 2.64
CA ARG A 134 -5.21 17.17 3.22
C ARG A 134 -6.39 17.88 2.52
N LEU A 135 -6.20 19.13 2.08
CA LEU A 135 -7.22 19.84 1.31
C LEU A 135 -7.37 19.25 -0.11
N LEU A 136 -6.25 18.97 -0.79
CA LEU A 136 -6.24 18.31 -2.09
C LEU A 136 -6.91 16.93 -2.02
N LYS A 137 -6.60 16.13 -0.99
CA LYS A 137 -7.22 14.83 -0.74
C LYS A 137 -8.74 14.91 -0.64
N LYS A 138 -9.27 15.91 0.09
CA LYS A 138 -10.72 16.15 0.18
C LYS A 138 -11.34 16.47 -1.19
N PHE A 139 -10.66 17.27 -2.01
CA PHE A 139 -11.12 17.61 -3.34
C PHE A 139 -11.11 16.40 -4.28
N LEU A 140 -10.02 15.64 -4.32
CA LEU A 140 -9.88 14.47 -5.17
C LEU A 140 -10.85 13.33 -4.80
N ARG A 141 -11.13 13.14 -3.52
CA ARG A 141 -12.07 12.12 -3.00
C ARG A 141 -13.53 12.59 -2.99
N ASN A 142 -13.81 13.83 -3.41
CA ASN A 142 -15.18 14.34 -3.47
C ASN A 142 -15.98 13.61 -4.55
N PRO A 143 -17.20 13.08 -4.26
CA PRO A 143 -18.02 12.38 -5.24
C PRO A 143 -18.34 13.19 -6.51
N VAL A 144 -18.51 14.51 -6.38
CA VAL A 144 -18.76 15.39 -7.54
C VAL A 144 -17.50 15.49 -8.42
N SER A 145 -16.33 15.70 -7.82
CA SER A 145 -15.06 15.75 -8.57
C SER A 145 -14.78 14.42 -9.28
N THR A 146 -14.99 13.30 -8.61
CA THR A 146 -14.81 11.96 -9.22
C THR A 146 -15.83 11.69 -10.31
N PHE A 147 -17.08 12.10 -10.15
CA PHE A 147 -18.11 11.99 -11.19
C PHE A 147 -17.75 12.83 -12.43
N LEU A 148 -17.36 14.09 -12.25
CA LEU A 148 -16.96 14.97 -13.36
C LEU A 148 -15.71 14.41 -14.08
N TYR A 149 -14.70 13.99 -13.33
CA TYR A 149 -13.50 13.38 -13.91
C TYR A 149 -13.85 12.12 -14.71
N ARG A 150 -14.66 11.22 -14.16
CA ARG A 150 -15.07 9.96 -14.78
C ARG A 150 -15.91 10.16 -16.04
N THR A 151 -16.71 11.25 -16.09
CA THR A 151 -17.64 11.50 -17.20
C THR A 151 -17.01 12.28 -18.34
N PHE A 152 -16.18 13.28 -18.02
CA PHE A 152 -15.69 14.24 -19.01
C PHE A 152 -14.22 14.02 -19.41
N ILE A 153 -13.44 13.27 -18.63
CA ILE A 153 -12.03 13.01 -18.95
C ILE A 153 -11.92 11.59 -19.51
N SER A 154 -11.45 11.49 -20.77
CA SER A 154 -11.19 10.19 -21.36
C SER A 154 -10.10 9.44 -20.59
N PRO A 155 -10.12 8.09 -20.55
CA PRO A 155 -9.11 7.30 -19.85
C PRO A 155 -7.68 7.67 -20.23
N ASP A 156 -7.39 7.81 -21.52
CA ASP A 156 -6.04 8.15 -22.01
C ASP A 156 -5.58 9.54 -21.54
N LEU A 157 -6.47 10.54 -21.63
CA LEU A 157 -6.18 11.89 -21.14
C LEU A 157 -6.00 11.91 -19.62
N GLY A 158 -6.85 11.20 -18.88
CA GLY A 158 -6.75 11.06 -17.43
C GLY A 158 -5.42 10.44 -16.99
N MET A 159 -4.99 9.39 -17.69
CA MET A 159 -3.70 8.75 -17.49
C MET A 159 -2.52 9.69 -17.77
N LEU A 160 -2.61 10.52 -18.82
CA LEU A 160 -1.59 11.52 -19.16
C LEU A 160 -1.45 12.60 -18.08
N ILE A 161 -2.59 13.15 -17.61
CA ILE A 161 -2.63 14.13 -16.52
C ILE A 161 -2.02 13.54 -15.26
N ALA A 162 -2.40 12.32 -14.89
CA ALA A 162 -1.89 11.65 -13.70
C ALA A 162 -0.37 11.43 -13.75
N ARG A 163 0.18 11.01 -14.90
CA ARG A 163 1.64 10.89 -15.10
C ARG A 163 2.36 12.20 -14.84
N TRP A 164 1.84 13.30 -15.36
CA TRP A 164 2.43 14.62 -15.16
C TRP A 164 2.40 15.01 -13.66
N ALA A 165 1.27 14.83 -12.99
CA ALA A 165 1.12 15.13 -11.56
C ALA A 165 2.03 14.26 -10.68
N SER A 166 2.11 12.96 -10.93
CA SER A 166 2.97 12.01 -10.21
C SER A 166 4.46 12.35 -10.35
N HIS A 167 4.91 12.76 -11.54
CA HIS A 167 6.29 13.19 -11.75
C HIS A 167 6.64 14.45 -10.95
N SER A 168 5.71 15.37 -10.81
CA SER A 168 5.92 16.64 -10.09
C SER A 168 6.02 16.43 -8.58
N SER A 169 5.16 15.59 -8.00
CA SER A 169 5.15 15.33 -6.55
C SER A 169 6.41 14.61 -6.06
N ARG A 170 6.92 13.64 -6.81
CA ARG A 170 8.14 12.89 -6.44
C ARG A 170 9.41 13.74 -6.37
N ARG A 171 9.48 14.85 -7.11
CA ARG A 171 10.62 15.79 -7.04
C ARG A 171 10.65 16.60 -5.74
N LEU A 172 9.49 16.87 -5.15
CA LEU A 172 9.36 17.67 -3.93
C LEU A 172 9.65 16.88 -2.65
N VAL A 173 9.38 15.57 -2.64
CA VAL A 173 9.43 14.70 -1.43
C VAL A 173 10.84 14.23 -1.04
N LYS A 174 11.88 14.47 -1.86
CA LYS A 174 13.22 13.89 -1.62
C LYS A 174 13.99 14.41 -0.39
N ILE A 175 13.54 15.44 0.29
CA ILE A 175 14.40 16.21 1.22
C ILE A 175 14.17 15.90 2.71
N GLU A 176 13.06 15.29 3.15
CA GLU A 176 12.69 15.27 4.58
C GLU A 176 12.35 13.89 5.20
N LYS A 177 12.80 12.78 4.60
CA LYS A 177 12.42 11.42 5.02
C LYS A 177 12.66 11.12 6.51
N HIS A 178 13.75 11.61 7.10
CA HIS A 178 14.05 11.37 8.51
C HIS A 178 13.14 12.14 9.48
N ALA A 179 12.80 13.39 9.16
CA ALA A 179 11.89 14.19 9.99
C ALA A 179 10.48 13.57 9.99
N TRP A 180 10.01 13.11 8.85
CA TRP A 180 8.71 12.42 8.74
C TRP A 180 8.71 11.07 9.45
N ALA A 181 9.80 10.32 9.43
CA ALA A 181 9.89 9.05 10.14
C ALA A 181 9.61 9.18 11.64
N GLU A 182 10.12 10.25 12.28
CA GLU A 182 9.83 10.52 13.69
C GLU A 182 8.38 10.98 13.94
N GLU A 183 7.78 11.74 13.02
CA GLU A 183 6.36 12.12 13.12
C GLU A 183 5.43 10.91 13.00
N TYR A 184 5.73 9.99 12.09
CA TYR A 184 4.99 8.75 11.92
C TYR A 184 5.12 7.84 13.15
N TYR A 185 6.31 7.79 13.76
CA TYR A 185 6.48 7.06 15.01
C TYR A 185 5.68 7.69 16.16
N ARG A 186 5.64 9.03 16.29
CA ARG A 186 4.77 9.71 17.26
C ARG A 186 3.29 9.42 17.02
N PHE A 187 2.86 9.35 15.76
CA PHE A 187 1.50 8.91 15.43
C PHE A 187 1.25 7.48 15.93
N ALA A 188 2.18 6.56 15.70
CA ALA A 188 2.09 5.18 16.17
C ALA A 188 2.01 5.11 17.70
N GLN A 189 2.79 5.90 18.45
CA GLN A 189 2.70 6.00 19.90
C GLN A 189 1.31 6.44 20.38
N GLY A 190 0.66 7.37 19.66
CA GLY A 190 -0.74 7.73 19.93
C GLY A 190 -1.70 6.54 19.74
N LYS A 191 -1.47 5.69 18.74
CA LYS A 191 -2.25 4.46 18.55
C LYS A 191 -1.95 3.41 19.64
N PHE A 192 -0.70 3.29 20.07
CA PHE A 192 -0.33 2.44 21.21
C PHE A 192 -1.06 2.85 22.50
N SER A 193 -1.17 4.15 22.74
CA SER A 193 -1.94 4.70 23.86
C SER A 193 -3.44 4.42 23.73
N ALA A 194 -3.95 4.29 22.51
CA ALA A 194 -5.34 3.89 22.23
C ALA A 194 -5.57 2.36 22.27
N GLY A 195 -4.56 1.59 22.67
CA GLY A 195 -4.67 0.15 22.90
C GLY A 195 -4.34 -0.73 21.69
N PHE A 196 -3.69 -0.22 20.65
CA PHE A 196 -3.15 -1.05 19.57
C PHE A 196 -1.80 -1.64 19.98
N ASP A 197 -1.55 -2.89 19.57
CA ASP A 197 -0.27 -3.58 19.78
C ASP A 197 0.66 -3.35 18.57
N TYR A 198 0.11 -3.34 17.37
CA TYR A 198 0.84 -3.21 16.12
C TYR A 198 0.30 -2.06 15.27
N VAL A 199 1.23 -1.23 14.76
CA VAL A 199 0.91 -0.14 13.81
C VAL A 199 1.74 -0.34 12.56
N VAL A 200 1.09 -0.50 11.40
CA VAL A 200 1.75 -0.76 10.12
C VAL A 200 1.36 0.32 9.12
N LEU A 201 2.36 1.05 8.61
CA LEU A 201 2.17 2.18 7.70
C LEU A 201 3.07 2.05 6.44
N GLY A 202 2.76 2.84 5.42
CA GLY A 202 3.56 3.06 4.21
C GLY A 202 3.91 4.52 4.00
N HIS A 203 3.77 5.01 2.74
CA HIS A 203 3.79 6.40 2.27
C HIS A 203 5.16 7.10 2.27
N ILE A 204 5.95 7.01 3.33
CA ILE A 204 7.22 7.75 3.41
C ILE A 204 8.38 7.06 2.69
N HIS A 205 8.17 5.88 2.11
CA HIS A 205 9.20 5.09 1.40
C HIS A 205 10.49 4.88 2.23
N PHE A 206 10.33 4.78 3.54
CA PHE A 206 11.45 4.62 4.47
C PHE A 206 11.19 3.39 5.35
N PRO A 207 11.79 2.23 5.01
CA PRO A 207 11.57 1.01 5.77
C PRO A 207 12.10 1.18 7.20
N MET A 208 11.24 0.95 8.18
CA MET A 208 11.57 1.12 9.59
C MET A 208 10.77 0.18 10.47
N ILE A 209 11.40 -0.35 11.50
CA ILE A 209 10.75 -1.04 12.60
C ILE A 209 11.19 -0.42 13.92
N LYS A 210 10.24 -0.10 14.79
CA LYS A 210 10.50 0.40 16.15
C LYS A 210 9.61 -0.32 17.15
N GLU A 211 10.22 -0.89 18.17
CA GLU A 211 9.51 -1.45 19.32
C GLU A 211 9.42 -0.40 20.44
N GLU A 212 8.25 -0.29 21.05
CA GLU A 212 8.06 0.57 22.22
C GLU A 212 8.63 -0.14 23.46
N GLN A 213 9.50 0.56 24.19
CA GLN A 213 10.18 -0.02 25.35
C GLN A 213 9.21 -0.62 26.36
N ASN A 214 9.47 -1.82 26.82
CA ASN A 214 8.76 -2.55 27.88
C ASN A 214 7.26 -2.81 27.61
N SER A 215 6.76 -2.61 26.38
CA SER A 215 5.33 -2.79 26.07
C SER A 215 5.05 -3.94 25.10
N GLY A 216 6.04 -4.39 24.33
CA GLY A 216 5.87 -5.37 23.25
C GLY A 216 5.08 -4.84 22.06
N LYS A 217 4.84 -3.53 21.98
CA LYS A 217 4.14 -2.88 20.89
C LYS A 217 5.12 -2.50 19.80
N THR A 218 4.73 -2.68 18.54
CA THR A 218 5.65 -2.51 17.42
C THR A 218 5.05 -1.65 16.32
N TYR A 219 5.81 -0.67 15.86
CA TYR A 219 5.56 0.12 14.66
C TYR A 219 6.43 -0.37 13.53
N VAL A 220 5.81 -0.54 12.35
CA VAL A 220 6.51 -0.82 11.08
C VAL A 220 6.07 0.17 10.02
N ASN A 221 7.04 0.77 9.31
CA ASN A 221 6.81 1.32 7.99
C ASN A 221 7.31 0.32 6.95
N CYS A 222 6.45 -0.06 6.01
CA CYS A 222 6.77 -1.10 5.02
C CYS A 222 7.84 -0.68 4.00
N GLY A 223 8.21 0.61 3.95
CA GLY A 223 9.12 1.12 2.93
C GLY A 223 8.47 1.20 1.56
N ASP A 224 9.12 0.68 0.53
CA ASP A 224 8.62 0.70 -0.84
C ASP A 224 9.02 -0.55 -1.66
N TRP A 225 8.33 -0.73 -2.79
CA TRP A 225 8.64 -1.73 -3.82
C TRP A 225 9.26 -1.10 -5.08
N ILE A 226 9.98 0.03 -4.90
CA ILE A 226 10.72 0.74 -5.96
C ILE A 226 12.23 0.50 -5.79
N THR A 227 12.72 0.68 -4.56
CA THR A 227 14.14 0.66 -4.22
C THR A 227 14.46 -0.38 -3.14
N HIS A 228 13.62 -0.46 -2.10
CA HIS A 228 13.89 -1.28 -0.93
C HIS A 228 13.34 -2.70 -1.04
N PHE A 229 12.21 -2.89 -1.76
CA PHE A 229 11.50 -4.18 -1.88
C PHE A 229 11.22 -4.82 -0.51
N THR A 230 10.74 -4.00 0.43
CA THR A 230 10.50 -4.43 1.81
C THR A 230 9.02 -4.72 2.06
N TYR A 231 8.77 -5.58 3.03
CA TYR A 231 7.44 -5.97 3.47
C TYR A 231 7.45 -6.30 4.96
N ALA A 232 6.33 -6.13 5.65
CA ALA A 232 6.19 -6.63 7.00
C ALA A 232 5.54 -8.02 6.99
N LEU A 233 5.95 -8.86 7.94
CA LEU A 233 5.44 -10.21 8.16
C LEU A 233 5.06 -10.38 9.63
N TYR A 234 3.81 -10.75 9.89
CA TYR A 234 3.36 -11.26 11.17
C TYR A 234 3.21 -12.79 11.08
N ASP A 235 3.98 -13.53 11.89
CA ASP A 235 4.01 -15.00 11.87
C ASP A 235 3.09 -15.66 12.91
N GLY A 236 2.29 -14.84 13.60
CA GLY A 236 1.42 -15.25 14.69
C GLY A 236 2.03 -15.00 16.08
N GLN A 237 3.29 -14.62 16.15
CA GLN A 237 4.00 -14.30 17.40
C GLN A 237 4.56 -12.87 17.39
N GLN A 238 5.23 -12.47 16.30
CA GLN A 238 5.89 -11.18 16.18
C GLN A 238 5.71 -10.56 14.80
N LEU A 239 5.79 -9.24 14.76
CA LEU A 239 5.80 -8.45 13.53
C LEU A 239 7.25 -8.12 13.15
N MET A 240 7.64 -8.48 11.94
CA MET A 240 9.00 -8.34 11.41
C MET A 240 8.99 -7.53 10.13
N LEU A 241 10.03 -6.72 9.91
CA LEU A 241 10.30 -6.09 8.62
C LEU A 241 11.34 -6.93 7.87
N LYS A 242 11.05 -7.28 6.61
CA LYS A 242 11.89 -8.12 5.75
C LYS A 242 12.09 -7.49 4.38
N GLN A 243 13.17 -7.89 3.69
CA GLN A 243 13.45 -7.47 2.32
C GLN A 243 13.34 -8.67 1.37
N TRP A 244 12.68 -8.46 0.23
CA TRP A 244 12.54 -9.47 -0.81
C TRP A 244 13.84 -9.58 -1.61
N GLY A 245 14.31 -10.81 -1.84
CA GLY A 245 15.54 -11.08 -2.57
C GLY A 245 16.82 -11.14 -1.72
N GLU A 246 16.78 -10.76 -0.44
CA GLU A 246 17.83 -11.17 0.49
C GLU A 246 17.78 -12.69 0.66
N LYS A 247 18.86 -13.36 0.25
CA LYS A 247 19.03 -14.79 0.59
C LYS A 247 18.97 -14.87 2.11
N ASN A 248 17.99 -15.60 2.64
CA ASN A 248 18.00 -15.96 4.05
C ASN A 248 19.38 -16.55 4.38
N LYS A 249 20.26 -15.76 4.95
CA LYS A 249 21.46 -16.27 5.60
C LYS A 249 20.94 -17.04 6.81
N ARG A 250 20.84 -18.35 6.62
CA ARG A 250 20.64 -19.32 7.71
C ARG A 250 21.86 -19.32 8.60
#